data_cf6b54a199ebb3f11d600484b75d161d
#
_entry.id   cf6b54a199ebb3f11d600484b75d161d
#
_cell.length_a   1.000
_cell.length_b   1.000
_cell.length_c   1.000
_cell.angle_alpha   90.00
_cell.angle_beta   90.00
_cell.angle_gamma   90.00
#
_symmetry.space_group_name_H-M   'P 1'
#
loop_
_entity.id
_entity.type
_entity.pdbx_description
1 polymer ?
#
loop_
_entity_poly.entity_id
_entity_poly.type
_entity_poly.pdbx_seq_one_letter_code
_entity_poly.pdbx_strand_id
1 'polypeptide(L)'
;MSELEKEIVDSAEVKESKNFIEQIIDKDLAEGVYDTVHTRFPPEPNGYLHIGHAKSILLNYGLSQKYNGKFNLRFDDTNPTKEKAEFVESIKADVKWLGADWEDRLFFASNYFDQMYEAAVKLIKKGKAYVSDLSAEQIREYRGSLTEPGKEDPGSARSVEENLALFEGMKAGRYEDGTKVLRARIDMASPNINMRDPVIYRVAHMSHQNTGDKWCIYPMYDFAHPIEDAIEGVTHSICTLEFEDHRPLYDWVVRELEYPHPPKQIEFAKLYLTNVVTGKRYIKKLVEQGIVDGWDDPRLVSIAALRRRGFTPESIKKFVELCGISKAQSSADYAMLEYCIREDLKAKAPRMMAILDPVKLVIDNYPEGQTEMLPVVNNPENEELGSREVPFGRELYIEREDFMEEPPKKYFRMFPGNEVRLMNAYFVKCTGCVKDENGKVVEVHCTYDPESRGGNSPDGRKVKGTIHWVSAAESVKAEVRLYENIIDEEKGVYNEDGSLNLNPNSLTTLTECRLEPAFAKAQAYDRFQFVRQGFFCVDYKDTKPGELVFNRIVSLKSSYVLPK
;
A
#
# COMPACT_ATOMS: atom_id res chain seq x y z
N MET A 1 33.93 34.19 9.24
CA MET A 1 33.79 33.42 8.00
C MET A 1 34.28 34.30 6.86
N SER A 2 35.34 33.87 6.18
CA SER A 2 35.93 34.59 5.05
C SER A 2 35.01 34.49 3.82
N GLU A 3 35.13 35.45 2.89
CA GLU A 3 34.40 35.40 1.61
C GLU A 3 34.61 34.07 0.85
N LEU A 4 35.76 33.44 1.03
CA LEU A 4 36.09 32.11 0.47
C LEU A 4 35.23 30.99 1.09
N GLU A 5 34.85 31.10 2.37
CA GLU A 5 33.96 30.10 3.02
C GLU A 5 32.49 30.27 2.60
N LYS A 6 32.09 31.50 2.23
CA LYS A 6 30.76 31.75 1.64
C LYS A 6 30.67 31.25 0.19
N GLU A 7 31.72 31.40 -0.64
CA GLU A 7 31.75 30.84 -1.99
C GLU A 7 31.77 29.32 -2.02
N ILE A 8 32.35 28.66 -1.00
CA ILE A 8 32.35 27.18 -0.88
C ILE A 8 30.99 26.67 -0.43
N VAL A 9 30.23 27.43 0.35
CA VAL A 9 28.85 27.05 0.79
C VAL A 9 27.83 27.27 -0.33
N ASP A 10 28.01 28.27 -1.18
CA ASP A 10 27.12 28.56 -2.33
C ASP A 10 27.39 27.67 -3.57
N SER A 11 28.51 26.93 -3.61
CA SER A 11 28.85 26.04 -4.74
C SER A 11 28.55 24.58 -4.51
N ALA A 12 28.03 24.19 -3.35
CA ALA A 12 27.49 22.87 -3.08
C ALA A 12 25.98 22.83 -3.38
N GLU A 13 25.59 23.08 -4.64
CA GLU A 13 24.38 22.44 -5.16
C GLU A 13 24.56 20.93 -4.94
N VAL A 14 23.86 20.39 -3.95
CA VAL A 14 23.69 18.93 -3.81
C VAL A 14 23.04 18.49 -5.12
N LYS A 15 23.83 18.02 -6.08
CA LYS A 15 23.32 17.43 -7.31
C LYS A 15 22.47 16.26 -6.88
N GLU A 16 21.17 16.46 -6.90
CA GLU A 16 20.18 15.42 -6.66
C GLU A 16 20.52 14.23 -7.58
N SER A 17 20.84 13.09 -7.01
CA SER A 17 21.23 11.90 -7.75
C SER A 17 20.02 11.42 -8.57
N LYS A 18 20.08 11.62 -9.89
CA LYS A 18 19.03 11.19 -10.82
C LYS A 18 19.08 9.68 -11.01
N ASN A 19 17.91 9.03 -10.92
CA ASN A 19 17.80 7.62 -11.27
C ASN A 19 17.94 7.40 -12.77
N PHE A 20 18.10 6.14 -13.21
CA PHE A 20 18.37 5.83 -14.61
C PHE A 20 17.21 6.23 -15.56
N ILE A 21 15.95 6.24 -15.09
CA ILE A 21 14.79 6.66 -15.90
C ILE A 21 14.85 8.16 -16.15
N GLU A 22 15.16 8.94 -15.12
CA GLU A 22 15.36 10.40 -15.24
C GLU A 22 16.50 10.74 -16.21
N GLN A 23 17.59 9.96 -16.19
CA GLN A 23 18.70 10.13 -17.14
C GLN A 23 18.25 9.86 -18.58
N ILE A 24 17.43 8.84 -18.82
CA ILE A 24 16.84 8.54 -20.13
C ILE A 24 15.95 9.70 -20.59
N ILE A 25 15.06 10.18 -19.72
CA ILE A 25 14.15 11.29 -20.02
C ILE A 25 14.93 12.55 -20.36
N ASP A 26 15.92 12.91 -19.55
CA ASP A 26 16.77 14.09 -19.80
C ASP A 26 17.44 14.02 -21.16
N LYS A 27 17.95 12.85 -21.52
CA LYS A 27 18.57 12.62 -22.83
C LYS A 27 17.56 12.77 -23.97
N ASP A 28 16.39 12.12 -23.84
CA ASP A 28 15.36 12.16 -24.88
C ASP A 28 14.84 13.59 -25.11
N LEU A 29 14.69 14.39 -24.05
CA LEU A 29 14.29 15.79 -24.16
C LEU A 29 15.41 16.66 -24.78
N ALA A 30 16.67 16.44 -24.37
CA ALA A 30 17.82 17.21 -24.90
C ALA A 30 18.07 16.91 -26.39
N GLU A 31 17.84 15.68 -26.82
CA GLU A 31 17.98 15.27 -28.23
C GLU A 31 16.72 15.56 -29.08
N GLY A 32 15.66 16.11 -28.48
CA GLY A 32 14.41 16.44 -29.18
C GLY A 32 13.63 15.21 -29.64
N VAL A 33 13.83 14.06 -29.00
CA VAL A 33 13.02 12.84 -29.25
C VAL A 33 11.57 13.07 -28.83
N TYR A 34 11.40 13.78 -27.71
CA TYR A 34 10.11 14.22 -27.20
C TYR A 34 10.20 15.68 -26.73
N ASP A 35 9.07 16.40 -26.84
CA ASP A 35 8.95 17.78 -26.37
C ASP A 35 8.39 17.87 -24.94
N THR A 36 7.86 16.78 -24.42
CA THR A 36 7.19 16.68 -23.12
C THR A 36 7.36 15.28 -22.52
N VAL A 37 6.99 15.15 -21.25
CA VAL A 37 6.91 13.85 -20.57
C VAL A 37 5.45 13.51 -20.32
N HIS A 38 5.00 12.39 -20.85
CA HIS A 38 3.65 11.89 -20.67
C HIS A 38 3.73 10.43 -20.22
N THR A 39 3.33 10.19 -18.98
CA THR A 39 3.34 8.88 -18.36
C THR A 39 1.91 8.38 -18.07
N ARG A 40 1.77 7.13 -17.68
CA ARG A 40 0.48 6.55 -17.27
C ARG A 40 0.64 5.44 -16.24
N PHE A 41 -0.41 5.19 -15.49
CA PHE A 41 -0.60 3.99 -14.70
C PHE A 41 -1.74 3.18 -15.33
N PRO A 42 -1.47 1.95 -15.85
CA PRO A 42 -2.44 1.15 -16.62
C PRO A 42 -2.91 -0.09 -15.86
N PRO A 43 -3.68 0.01 -14.75
CA PRO A 43 -4.09 -1.15 -14.00
C PRO A 43 -5.16 -1.97 -14.71
N GLU A 44 -5.09 -3.30 -14.60
CA GLU A 44 -6.25 -4.16 -14.88
C GLU A 44 -7.28 -4.04 -13.76
N PRO A 45 -8.59 -3.81 -14.05
CA PRO A 45 -9.63 -3.69 -13.03
C PRO A 45 -10.09 -5.07 -12.52
N ASN A 46 -9.18 -5.89 -12.06
CA ASN A 46 -9.37 -7.29 -11.67
C ASN A 46 -9.02 -7.59 -10.20
N GLY A 47 -8.85 -6.57 -9.37
CA GLY A 47 -8.56 -6.68 -7.93
C GLY A 47 -8.09 -5.37 -7.32
N TYR A 48 -7.90 -5.41 -6.01
CA TYR A 48 -7.38 -4.29 -5.24
C TYR A 48 -5.89 -4.06 -5.48
N LEU A 49 -5.47 -2.80 -5.45
CA LEU A 49 -4.06 -2.43 -5.52
C LEU A 49 -3.33 -2.77 -4.21
N HIS A 50 -2.05 -3.08 -4.30
CA HIS A 50 -1.18 -3.33 -3.14
C HIS A 50 0.04 -2.39 -3.17
N ILE A 51 0.84 -2.44 -2.12
CA ILE A 51 2.03 -1.58 -1.94
C ILE A 51 2.99 -1.61 -3.15
N GLY A 52 3.09 -2.72 -3.87
CA GLY A 52 3.88 -2.80 -5.10
C GLY A 52 3.38 -1.87 -6.21
N HIS A 53 2.07 -1.69 -6.34
CA HIS A 53 1.48 -0.75 -7.29
C HIS A 53 1.73 0.71 -6.89
N ALA A 54 1.82 1.00 -5.59
CA ALA A 54 2.13 2.36 -5.11
C ALA A 54 3.46 2.87 -5.67
N LYS A 55 4.48 2.01 -5.78
CA LYS A 55 5.77 2.37 -6.41
C LYS A 55 5.58 2.82 -7.86
N SER A 56 4.79 2.08 -8.65
CA SER A 56 4.52 2.43 -10.06
C SER A 56 3.72 3.72 -10.19
N ILE A 57 2.68 3.92 -9.36
CA ILE A 57 1.85 5.12 -9.35
C ILE A 57 2.69 6.35 -9.02
N LEU A 58 3.45 6.30 -7.92
CA LEU A 58 4.26 7.41 -7.44
C LEU A 58 5.42 7.74 -8.38
N LEU A 59 6.02 6.72 -9.03
CA LEU A 59 7.05 6.91 -10.04
C LEU A 59 6.48 7.63 -11.27
N ASN A 60 5.42 7.12 -11.88
CA ASN A 60 4.84 7.69 -13.09
C ASN A 60 4.29 9.10 -12.87
N TYR A 61 3.55 9.29 -11.77
CA TYR A 61 3.03 10.61 -11.40
C TYR A 61 4.17 11.57 -11.04
N GLY A 62 5.13 11.13 -10.23
CA GLY A 62 6.28 11.95 -9.82
C GLY A 62 7.10 12.44 -11.00
N LEU A 63 7.35 11.60 -12.01
CA LEU A 63 8.03 12.00 -13.24
C LEU A 63 7.21 13.02 -14.03
N SER A 64 5.91 12.84 -14.18
CA SER A 64 5.06 13.83 -14.86
C SER A 64 5.12 15.18 -14.16
N GLN A 65 5.11 15.22 -12.84
CA GLN A 65 5.22 16.47 -12.07
C GLN A 65 6.60 17.10 -12.19
N LYS A 66 7.66 16.30 -12.06
CA LYS A 66 9.05 16.79 -12.13
C LYS A 66 9.38 17.47 -13.48
N TYR A 67 8.80 16.97 -14.55
CA TYR A 67 9.03 17.47 -15.92
C TYR A 67 7.88 18.33 -16.47
N ASN A 68 6.97 18.81 -15.63
CA ASN A 68 5.79 19.59 -16.03
C ASN A 68 4.97 18.92 -17.16
N GLY A 69 4.88 17.62 -17.11
CA GLY A 69 4.21 16.78 -18.10
C GLY A 69 2.81 16.35 -17.71
N LYS A 70 2.38 15.22 -18.23
CA LYS A 70 1.02 14.67 -18.04
C LYS A 70 1.07 13.27 -17.46
N PHE A 71 0.03 12.93 -16.70
CA PHE A 71 -0.19 11.60 -16.15
C PHE A 71 -1.59 11.10 -16.47
N ASN A 72 -1.71 9.90 -17.03
CA ASN A 72 -2.99 9.25 -17.32
C ASN A 72 -3.26 8.11 -16.35
N LEU A 73 -4.53 7.92 -15.99
CA LEU A 73 -5.02 6.67 -15.45
C LEU A 73 -5.79 5.95 -16.57
N ARG A 74 -5.28 4.79 -17.01
CA ARG A 74 -5.93 3.97 -18.03
C ARG A 74 -6.21 2.59 -17.49
N PHE A 75 -7.47 2.21 -17.43
CA PHE A 75 -7.84 0.84 -17.10
C PHE A 75 -7.61 -0.08 -18.30
N ASP A 76 -6.76 -1.10 -18.11
CA ASP A 76 -6.62 -2.17 -19.08
C ASP A 76 -7.77 -3.16 -18.92
N ASP A 77 -8.87 -2.87 -19.58
CA ASP A 77 -10.09 -3.66 -19.62
C ASP A 77 -10.23 -4.48 -20.92
N THR A 78 -9.11 -4.98 -21.43
CA THR A 78 -9.09 -5.82 -22.64
C THR A 78 -9.67 -7.22 -22.42
N ASN A 79 -9.69 -7.70 -21.18
CA ASN A 79 -10.16 -9.05 -20.86
C ASN A 79 -11.52 -9.07 -20.16
N PRO A 80 -12.63 -9.40 -20.87
CA PRO A 80 -13.98 -9.31 -20.32
C PRO A 80 -14.27 -10.26 -19.15
N THR A 81 -13.42 -11.26 -18.90
CA THR A 81 -13.69 -12.31 -17.89
C THR A 81 -13.40 -11.92 -16.46
N LYS A 82 -12.65 -10.84 -16.23
CA LYS A 82 -12.04 -10.55 -14.91
C LYS A 82 -12.45 -9.20 -14.31
N GLU A 83 -13.20 -8.40 -15.03
CA GLU A 83 -13.44 -6.99 -14.70
C GLU A 83 -14.67 -6.80 -13.83
N LYS A 84 -14.58 -5.91 -12.83
CA LYS A 84 -15.70 -5.50 -11.98
C LYS A 84 -15.64 -4.00 -11.69
N ALA A 85 -16.80 -3.35 -11.72
CA ALA A 85 -16.94 -1.92 -11.41
C ALA A 85 -16.41 -1.56 -10.01
N GLU A 86 -16.54 -2.45 -9.04
CA GLU A 86 -16.01 -2.30 -7.69
C GLU A 86 -14.49 -2.02 -7.69
N PHE A 87 -13.74 -2.75 -8.53
CA PHE A 87 -12.29 -2.57 -8.61
C PHE A 87 -11.90 -1.25 -9.26
N VAL A 88 -12.66 -0.79 -10.26
CA VAL A 88 -12.44 0.52 -10.90
C VAL A 88 -12.53 1.64 -9.86
N GLU A 89 -13.59 1.67 -9.05
CA GLU A 89 -13.78 2.70 -8.02
C GLU A 89 -12.73 2.60 -6.90
N SER A 90 -12.38 1.39 -6.48
CA SER A 90 -11.31 1.19 -5.49
C SER A 90 -9.96 1.68 -6.00
N ILE A 91 -9.59 1.38 -7.23
CA ILE A 91 -8.34 1.82 -7.85
C ILE A 91 -8.29 3.34 -7.96
N LYS A 92 -9.37 3.98 -8.42
CA LYS A 92 -9.47 5.44 -8.48
C LYS A 92 -9.26 6.09 -7.10
N ALA A 93 -9.91 5.53 -6.08
CA ALA A 93 -9.77 6.01 -4.71
C ALA A 93 -8.34 5.86 -4.19
N ASP A 94 -7.69 4.74 -4.47
CA ASP A 94 -6.31 4.47 -4.04
C ASP A 94 -5.30 5.39 -4.73
N VAL A 95 -5.42 5.61 -6.03
CA VAL A 95 -4.56 6.54 -6.80
C VAL A 95 -4.69 7.97 -6.27
N LYS A 96 -5.91 8.44 -6.04
CA LYS A 96 -6.18 9.77 -5.45
C LYS A 96 -5.63 9.87 -4.02
N TRP A 97 -5.82 8.84 -3.21
CA TRP A 97 -5.30 8.82 -1.84
C TRP A 97 -3.77 8.92 -1.78
N LEU A 98 -3.06 8.31 -2.73
CA LEU A 98 -1.60 8.44 -2.85
C LEU A 98 -1.15 9.85 -3.32
N GLY A 99 -2.10 10.72 -3.66
CA GLY A 99 -1.85 12.10 -4.12
C GLY A 99 -1.62 12.22 -5.63
N ALA A 100 -1.82 11.14 -6.40
CA ALA A 100 -1.74 11.19 -7.85
C ALA A 100 -3.07 11.65 -8.46
N ASP A 101 -2.98 12.59 -9.41
CA ASP A 101 -4.14 13.14 -10.10
C ASP A 101 -3.97 13.01 -11.62
N TRP A 102 -4.93 12.37 -12.24
CA TRP A 102 -5.03 12.25 -13.70
C TRP A 102 -5.86 13.39 -14.35
N GLU A 103 -6.41 14.28 -13.55
CA GLU A 103 -7.31 15.37 -14.01
C GLU A 103 -8.50 14.81 -14.82
N ASP A 104 -8.57 15.14 -16.13
CA ASP A 104 -9.58 14.63 -17.07
C ASP A 104 -9.07 13.43 -17.92
N ARG A 105 -7.86 12.95 -17.66
CA ARG A 105 -7.20 11.89 -18.44
C ARG A 105 -7.45 10.49 -17.84
N LEU A 106 -8.72 10.13 -17.71
CA LEU A 106 -9.19 8.80 -17.34
C LEU A 106 -9.63 8.06 -18.61
N PHE A 107 -8.99 6.93 -18.89
CA PHE A 107 -9.25 6.16 -20.09
C PHE A 107 -9.48 4.68 -19.78
N PHE A 108 -10.09 3.99 -20.75
CA PHE A 108 -10.25 2.55 -20.76
C PHE A 108 -9.70 2.00 -22.08
N ALA A 109 -9.02 0.85 -22.05
CA ALA A 109 -8.57 0.17 -23.25
C ALA A 109 -9.71 -0.08 -24.25
N SER A 110 -10.90 -0.42 -23.74
CA SER A 110 -12.11 -0.62 -24.52
C SER A 110 -12.57 0.60 -25.31
N ASN A 111 -12.14 1.81 -24.93
CA ASN A 111 -12.43 3.03 -25.73
C ASN A 111 -11.74 2.97 -27.12
N TYR A 112 -10.72 2.17 -27.27
CA TYR A 112 -9.88 2.08 -28.47
C TYR A 112 -10.09 0.80 -29.27
N PHE A 113 -11.08 -0.03 -28.96
CA PHE A 113 -11.31 -1.31 -29.66
C PHE A 113 -11.55 -1.13 -31.16
N ASP A 114 -12.22 -0.07 -31.58
CA ASP A 114 -12.39 0.22 -33.01
C ASP A 114 -11.04 0.53 -33.68
N GLN A 115 -10.19 1.36 -33.06
CA GLN A 115 -8.86 1.67 -33.57
C GLN A 115 -7.91 0.46 -33.56
N MET A 116 -8.01 -0.41 -32.54
CA MET A 116 -7.25 -1.65 -32.47
C MET A 116 -7.65 -2.62 -33.60
N TYR A 117 -8.96 -2.69 -33.89
CA TYR A 117 -9.44 -3.48 -35.02
C TYR A 117 -8.88 -2.98 -36.35
N GLU A 118 -8.94 -1.67 -36.61
CA GLU A 118 -8.36 -1.04 -37.81
C GLU A 118 -6.83 -1.25 -37.88
N ALA A 119 -6.14 -1.18 -36.74
CA ALA A 119 -4.71 -1.47 -36.67
C ALA A 119 -4.40 -2.93 -37.07
N ALA A 120 -5.19 -3.89 -36.60
CA ALA A 120 -5.05 -5.29 -37.00
C ALA A 120 -5.31 -5.48 -38.51
N VAL A 121 -6.34 -4.83 -39.04
CA VAL A 121 -6.63 -4.83 -40.50
C VAL A 121 -5.44 -4.25 -41.29
N LYS A 122 -4.83 -3.17 -40.81
CA LYS A 122 -3.62 -2.57 -41.42
C LYS A 122 -2.47 -3.58 -41.46
N LEU A 123 -2.23 -4.30 -40.37
CA LEU A 123 -1.18 -5.34 -40.33
C LEU A 123 -1.46 -6.47 -41.32
N ILE A 124 -2.70 -6.93 -41.44
CA ILE A 124 -3.08 -7.96 -42.42
C ILE A 124 -2.79 -7.46 -43.85
N LYS A 125 -3.22 -6.22 -44.19
CA LYS A 125 -2.97 -5.61 -45.52
C LYS A 125 -1.49 -5.48 -45.83
N LYS A 126 -0.64 -5.27 -44.84
CA LYS A 126 0.81 -5.23 -44.95
C LYS A 126 1.46 -6.64 -45.02
N GLY A 127 0.66 -7.71 -44.93
CA GLY A 127 1.18 -9.09 -44.83
C GLY A 127 1.91 -9.39 -43.51
N LYS A 128 1.64 -8.58 -42.48
CA LYS A 128 2.28 -8.67 -41.15
C LYS A 128 1.40 -9.34 -40.09
N ALA A 129 0.23 -9.81 -40.47
CA ALA A 129 -0.64 -10.63 -39.62
C ALA A 129 -1.43 -11.62 -40.45
N TYR A 130 -1.78 -12.75 -39.86
CA TYR A 130 -2.56 -13.80 -40.48
C TYR A 130 -3.44 -14.52 -39.47
N VAL A 131 -4.56 -15.09 -39.95
CA VAL A 131 -5.44 -15.93 -39.14
C VAL A 131 -4.90 -17.34 -39.05
N SER A 132 -4.83 -17.87 -37.82
CA SER A 132 -4.43 -19.25 -37.52
C SER A 132 -5.65 -20.05 -37.06
N ASP A 133 -5.70 -21.33 -37.50
CA ASP A 133 -6.70 -22.31 -37.07
C ASP A 133 -6.18 -23.21 -35.95
N LEU A 134 -4.94 -23.00 -35.50
CA LEU A 134 -4.33 -23.78 -34.44
C LEU A 134 -4.98 -23.45 -33.07
N SER A 135 -5.23 -24.50 -32.30
CA SER A 135 -5.62 -24.35 -30.90
C SER A 135 -4.49 -23.72 -30.05
N ALA A 136 -4.82 -23.25 -28.87
CA ALA A 136 -3.81 -22.72 -27.92
C ALA A 136 -2.71 -23.75 -27.61
N GLU A 137 -3.06 -25.02 -27.50
CA GLU A 137 -2.11 -26.13 -27.28
C GLU A 137 -1.19 -26.34 -28.49
N GLN A 138 -1.76 -26.39 -29.70
CA GLN A 138 -1.01 -26.51 -30.95
C GLN A 138 -0.08 -25.30 -31.17
N ILE A 139 -0.53 -24.08 -30.88
CA ILE A 139 0.31 -22.88 -30.98
C ILE A 139 1.50 -22.98 -30.01
N ARG A 140 1.29 -23.49 -28.79
CA ARG A 140 2.36 -23.71 -27.82
C ARG A 140 3.37 -24.74 -28.33
N GLU A 141 2.91 -25.82 -28.93
CA GLU A 141 3.77 -26.85 -29.56
C GLU A 141 4.56 -26.26 -30.74
N TYR A 142 3.87 -25.60 -31.69
CA TYR A 142 4.49 -24.99 -32.88
C TYR A 142 5.50 -23.92 -32.56
N ARG A 143 5.30 -23.20 -31.46
CA ARG A 143 6.21 -22.14 -31.00
C ARG A 143 7.59 -22.66 -30.57
N GLY A 144 7.69 -23.96 -30.24
CA GLY A 144 8.94 -24.59 -29.81
C GLY A 144 9.36 -24.21 -28.38
N SER A 145 10.66 -24.32 -28.12
CA SER A 145 11.27 -24.06 -26.81
C SER A 145 12.38 -23.00 -26.91
N LEU A 146 13.01 -22.70 -25.78
CA LEU A 146 14.17 -21.78 -25.77
C LEU A 146 15.36 -22.30 -26.56
N THR A 147 15.46 -23.64 -26.71
CA THR A 147 16.57 -24.32 -27.38
C THR A 147 16.21 -24.80 -28.78
N GLU A 148 14.94 -24.83 -29.14
CA GLU A 148 14.44 -25.29 -30.42
C GLU A 148 13.60 -24.21 -31.11
N PRO A 149 13.83 -23.92 -32.42
CA PRO A 149 13.02 -22.94 -33.13
C PRO A 149 11.58 -23.42 -33.27
N GLY A 150 10.66 -22.49 -33.53
CA GLY A 150 9.28 -22.80 -33.84
C GLY A 150 9.11 -23.40 -35.26
N LYS A 151 7.93 -23.95 -35.49
CA LYS A 151 7.47 -24.46 -36.79
C LYS A 151 6.52 -23.45 -37.43
N GLU A 152 6.55 -23.35 -38.75
CA GLU A 152 5.62 -22.50 -39.50
C GLU A 152 4.17 -22.94 -39.27
N ASP A 153 3.32 -21.97 -38.99
CA ASP A 153 1.87 -22.15 -38.89
C ASP A 153 1.29 -22.32 -40.31
N PRO A 154 0.49 -23.35 -40.59
CA PRO A 154 -0.13 -23.51 -41.89
C PRO A 154 -0.96 -22.30 -42.34
N GLY A 155 -1.58 -21.55 -41.42
CA GLY A 155 -2.32 -20.34 -41.71
C GLY A 155 -1.45 -19.21 -42.29
N SER A 156 -0.14 -19.26 -42.08
CA SER A 156 0.78 -18.22 -42.56
C SER A 156 0.89 -18.22 -44.11
N ALA A 157 0.49 -19.28 -44.78
CA ALA A 157 0.51 -19.37 -46.23
C ALA A 157 -0.69 -18.70 -46.93
N ARG A 158 -1.71 -18.25 -46.16
CA ARG A 158 -2.91 -17.62 -46.73
C ARG A 158 -2.61 -16.26 -47.36
N SER A 159 -3.38 -15.92 -48.39
CA SER A 159 -3.31 -14.57 -48.99
C SER A 159 -3.84 -13.48 -48.05
N VAL A 160 -3.56 -12.23 -48.39
CA VAL A 160 -4.08 -11.07 -47.66
C VAL A 160 -5.61 -11.05 -47.68
N GLU A 161 -6.20 -11.32 -48.84
CA GLU A 161 -7.65 -11.35 -49.05
C GLU A 161 -8.34 -12.43 -48.22
N GLU A 162 -7.77 -13.63 -48.16
CA GLU A 162 -8.28 -14.72 -47.31
C GLU A 162 -8.21 -14.35 -45.82
N ASN A 163 -7.08 -13.79 -45.37
CA ASN A 163 -6.92 -13.34 -43.97
C ASN A 163 -7.89 -12.22 -43.60
N LEU A 164 -8.13 -11.23 -44.47
CA LEU A 164 -9.12 -10.19 -44.26
C LEU A 164 -10.53 -10.76 -44.12
N ALA A 165 -10.93 -11.68 -45.02
CA ALA A 165 -12.25 -12.32 -44.96
C ALA A 165 -12.42 -13.17 -43.68
N LEU A 166 -11.39 -13.89 -43.25
CA LEU A 166 -11.42 -14.67 -42.02
C LEU A 166 -11.49 -13.76 -40.77
N PHE A 167 -10.71 -12.69 -40.72
CA PHE A 167 -10.72 -11.75 -39.59
C PHE A 167 -12.04 -11.00 -39.47
N GLU A 168 -12.63 -10.59 -40.59
CA GLU A 168 -13.99 -10.04 -40.62
C GLU A 168 -15.03 -11.08 -40.14
N GLY A 169 -14.86 -12.35 -40.53
CA GLY A 169 -15.68 -13.45 -40.03
C GLY A 169 -15.55 -13.67 -38.52
N MET A 170 -14.35 -13.53 -37.97
CA MET A 170 -14.12 -13.56 -36.51
C MET A 170 -14.89 -12.44 -35.81
N LYS A 171 -14.81 -11.20 -36.29
CA LYS A 171 -15.56 -10.06 -35.75
C LYS A 171 -17.08 -10.27 -35.85
N ALA A 172 -17.54 -10.87 -36.94
CA ALA A 172 -18.96 -11.16 -37.18
C ALA A 172 -19.51 -12.35 -36.38
N GLY A 173 -18.69 -12.98 -35.53
CA GLY A 173 -19.11 -14.11 -34.68
C GLY A 173 -19.34 -15.42 -35.41
N ARG A 174 -18.72 -15.62 -36.59
CA ARG A 174 -18.90 -16.84 -37.40
C ARG A 174 -18.12 -18.05 -36.88
N TYR A 175 -17.21 -17.85 -35.92
CA TYR A 175 -16.31 -18.89 -35.41
C TYR A 175 -16.45 -19.04 -33.90
N GLU A 176 -16.35 -20.29 -33.44
CA GLU A 176 -16.40 -20.60 -32.01
C GLU A 176 -15.11 -20.20 -31.29
N ASP A 177 -15.21 -20.04 -29.98
CA ASP A 177 -14.07 -19.74 -29.11
C ASP A 177 -12.97 -20.78 -29.25
N GLY A 178 -11.73 -20.32 -29.36
CA GLY A 178 -10.56 -21.18 -29.45
C GLY A 178 -10.32 -21.82 -30.82
N THR A 179 -11.18 -21.55 -31.84
CA THR A 179 -11.01 -22.14 -33.18
C THR A 179 -10.20 -21.28 -34.13
N LYS A 180 -10.14 -19.99 -33.90
CA LYS A 180 -9.34 -19.06 -34.69
C LYS A 180 -8.74 -17.97 -33.82
N VAL A 181 -7.52 -17.56 -34.17
CA VAL A 181 -6.81 -16.43 -33.61
C VAL A 181 -6.14 -15.63 -34.72
N LEU A 182 -5.89 -14.33 -34.49
CA LEU A 182 -5.03 -13.54 -35.36
C LEU A 182 -3.61 -13.53 -34.74
N ARG A 183 -2.62 -13.86 -35.56
CA ARG A 183 -1.21 -13.88 -35.19
C ARG A 183 -0.44 -12.78 -35.94
N ALA A 184 0.49 -12.14 -35.26
CA ALA A 184 1.51 -11.31 -35.93
C ALA A 184 2.48 -12.21 -36.69
N ARG A 185 2.90 -11.77 -37.88
CA ARG A 185 3.94 -12.46 -38.66
C ARG A 185 5.28 -11.78 -38.39
N ILE A 186 6.13 -12.43 -37.61
CA ILE A 186 7.43 -11.87 -37.21
C ILE A 186 8.57 -12.82 -37.53
N ASP A 187 8.86 -13.82 -36.69
CA ASP A 187 9.95 -14.77 -36.89
C ASP A 187 9.79 -15.98 -35.96
N MET A 188 9.41 -17.13 -36.52
CA MET A 188 9.24 -18.36 -35.76
C MET A 188 10.57 -18.96 -35.26
N ALA A 189 11.72 -18.47 -35.71
CA ALA A 189 13.04 -18.89 -35.26
C ALA A 189 13.67 -17.89 -34.24
N SER A 190 12.97 -16.82 -33.88
CA SER A 190 13.47 -15.84 -32.92
C SER A 190 13.92 -16.46 -31.60
N PRO A 191 15.06 -16.09 -31.03
CA PRO A 191 15.44 -16.51 -29.67
C PRO A 191 14.49 -16.01 -28.61
N ASN A 192 13.77 -14.91 -28.87
CA ASN A 192 12.71 -14.39 -27.99
C ASN A 192 11.37 -15.02 -28.36
N ILE A 193 10.84 -15.87 -27.50
CA ILE A 193 9.58 -16.59 -27.71
C ILE A 193 8.41 -15.65 -27.99
N ASN A 194 8.41 -14.45 -27.39
CA ASN A 194 7.36 -13.45 -27.60
C ASN A 194 7.34 -12.90 -29.06
N MET A 195 8.41 -13.11 -29.83
CA MET A 195 8.54 -12.71 -31.23
C MET A 195 8.20 -13.82 -32.21
N ARG A 196 7.86 -15.02 -31.71
CA ARG A 196 7.50 -16.17 -32.55
C ARG A 196 6.01 -16.14 -32.89
N ASP A 197 5.65 -15.31 -33.86
CA ASP A 197 4.29 -15.09 -34.34
C ASP A 197 3.24 -15.08 -33.22
N PRO A 198 3.30 -14.10 -32.32
CA PRO A 198 2.41 -14.02 -31.14
C PRO A 198 0.96 -13.84 -31.56
N VAL A 199 0.05 -14.39 -30.74
CA VAL A 199 -1.39 -14.11 -30.87
C VAL A 199 -1.65 -12.67 -30.50
N ILE A 200 -2.37 -11.92 -31.35
CA ILE A 200 -2.73 -10.51 -31.14
C ILE A 200 -4.24 -10.29 -30.99
N TYR A 201 -5.07 -11.21 -31.49
CA TYR A 201 -6.53 -11.25 -31.27
C TYR A 201 -7.01 -12.68 -31.03
N ARG A 202 -8.02 -12.82 -30.19
CA ARG A 202 -8.72 -14.08 -29.93
C ARG A 202 -10.23 -13.92 -30.08
N VAL A 203 -10.92 -15.02 -30.40
CA VAL A 203 -12.38 -15.12 -30.34
C VAL A 203 -12.80 -15.44 -28.90
N ALA A 204 -13.74 -14.66 -28.37
CA ALA A 204 -14.37 -14.89 -27.07
C ALA A 204 -15.79 -14.32 -27.08
N HIS A 205 -16.79 -15.19 -27.12
CA HIS A 205 -18.21 -14.81 -27.08
C HIS A 205 -18.62 -14.50 -25.63
N MET A 206 -18.22 -13.33 -25.18
CA MET A 206 -18.48 -12.84 -23.82
C MET A 206 -18.89 -11.38 -23.86
N SER A 207 -19.86 -11.02 -23.03
CA SER A 207 -20.25 -9.62 -22.83
C SER A 207 -19.13 -8.87 -22.09
N HIS A 208 -18.79 -7.70 -22.58
CA HIS A 208 -17.78 -6.82 -21.99
C HIS A 208 -18.43 -5.75 -21.14
N GLN A 209 -17.85 -5.40 -20.01
CA GLN A 209 -18.43 -4.46 -19.04
C GLN A 209 -18.78 -3.10 -19.65
N ASN A 210 -17.92 -2.54 -20.51
CA ASN A 210 -18.11 -1.21 -21.11
C ASN A 210 -18.72 -1.26 -22.51
N THR A 211 -18.45 -2.31 -23.29
CA THR A 211 -18.91 -2.39 -24.69
C THR A 211 -20.06 -3.37 -24.92
N GLY A 212 -20.50 -4.09 -23.88
CA GLY A 212 -21.58 -5.07 -23.98
C GLY A 212 -21.24 -6.18 -24.98
N ASP A 213 -22.18 -6.49 -25.84
CA ASP A 213 -22.07 -7.57 -26.84
C ASP A 213 -21.59 -7.06 -28.21
N LYS A 214 -21.05 -5.85 -28.30
CA LYS A 214 -20.54 -5.27 -29.56
C LYS A 214 -19.41 -6.10 -30.16
N TRP A 215 -18.57 -6.71 -29.31
CA TRP A 215 -17.38 -7.45 -29.69
C TRP A 215 -17.46 -8.91 -29.26
N CYS A 216 -16.98 -9.81 -30.10
CA CYS A 216 -16.71 -11.21 -29.79
C CYS A 216 -15.26 -11.61 -30.13
N ILE A 217 -14.44 -10.62 -30.50
CA ILE A 217 -12.98 -10.74 -30.60
C ILE A 217 -12.35 -9.67 -29.71
N TYR A 218 -11.27 -10.03 -29.04
CA TYR A 218 -10.59 -9.14 -28.11
C TYR A 218 -9.09 -9.13 -28.38
N PRO A 219 -8.43 -7.96 -28.33
CA PRO A 219 -7.01 -7.86 -28.51
C PRO A 219 -6.28 -8.48 -27.31
N MET A 220 -5.10 -9.04 -27.58
CA MET A 220 -4.18 -9.46 -26.52
C MET A 220 -3.42 -8.26 -25.99
N TYR A 221 -3.00 -8.34 -24.72
CA TYR A 221 -2.30 -7.27 -24.02
C TYR A 221 -1.12 -6.67 -24.81
N ASP A 222 -0.23 -7.52 -25.34
CA ASP A 222 0.97 -7.08 -26.05
C ASP A 222 0.68 -6.33 -27.36
N PHE A 223 -0.51 -6.49 -27.90
CA PHE A 223 -0.98 -5.74 -29.08
C PHE A 223 -1.71 -4.45 -28.68
N ALA A 224 -2.58 -4.52 -27.68
CA ALA A 224 -3.38 -3.39 -27.23
C ALA A 224 -2.52 -2.30 -26.59
N HIS A 225 -1.63 -2.65 -25.69
CA HIS A 225 -0.87 -1.73 -24.86
C HIS A 225 -0.01 -0.70 -25.64
N PRO A 226 0.80 -1.09 -26.65
CA PRO A 226 1.53 -0.09 -27.46
C PRO A 226 0.60 0.81 -28.27
N ILE A 227 -0.55 0.33 -28.71
CA ILE A 227 -1.53 1.10 -29.46
C ILE A 227 -2.18 2.16 -28.56
N GLU A 228 -2.60 1.78 -27.36
CA GLU A 228 -3.16 2.68 -26.36
C GLU A 228 -2.17 3.79 -26.00
N ASP A 229 -0.93 3.44 -25.71
CA ASP A 229 0.13 4.40 -25.38
C ASP A 229 0.34 5.39 -26.53
N ALA A 230 0.36 4.92 -27.78
CA ALA A 230 0.55 5.76 -28.93
C ALA A 230 -0.65 6.72 -29.17
N ILE A 231 -1.89 6.24 -29.04
CA ILE A 231 -3.10 7.03 -29.20
C ILE A 231 -3.20 8.13 -28.14
N GLU A 232 -2.84 7.80 -26.89
CA GLU A 232 -2.91 8.74 -25.77
C GLU A 232 -1.75 9.74 -25.76
N GLY A 233 -0.74 9.56 -26.61
CA GLY A 233 0.44 10.43 -26.67
C GLY A 233 1.41 10.21 -25.52
N VAL A 234 1.40 9.02 -24.91
CA VAL A 234 2.40 8.61 -23.91
C VAL A 234 3.78 8.62 -24.54
N THR A 235 4.74 9.24 -23.87
CA THR A 235 6.13 9.33 -24.34
C THR A 235 6.99 8.22 -23.75
N HIS A 236 6.96 8.09 -22.43
CA HIS A 236 7.74 7.11 -21.69
C HIS A 236 6.76 6.13 -21.01
N SER A 237 6.70 4.95 -21.59
CA SER A 237 5.86 3.83 -21.15
C SER A 237 6.62 3.01 -20.11
N ILE A 238 6.42 3.35 -18.83
CA ILE A 238 7.19 2.79 -17.73
C ILE A 238 6.45 1.61 -17.12
N CYS A 239 7.08 0.44 -17.09
CA CYS A 239 6.52 -0.82 -16.59
C CYS A 239 7.54 -1.61 -15.75
N THR A 240 7.14 -2.76 -15.24
CA THR A 240 8.02 -3.63 -14.45
C THR A 240 8.86 -4.57 -15.32
N LEU A 241 9.99 -5.06 -14.78
CA LEU A 241 10.95 -5.94 -15.49
C LEU A 241 10.33 -7.20 -16.08
N GLU A 242 9.17 -7.64 -15.63
CA GLU A 242 8.47 -8.79 -16.23
C GLU A 242 8.11 -8.57 -17.70
N PHE A 243 8.09 -7.33 -18.16
CA PHE A 243 7.81 -6.95 -19.55
C PHE A 243 9.07 -6.66 -20.39
N GLU A 244 10.27 -6.87 -19.85
CA GLU A 244 11.51 -6.61 -20.59
C GLU A 244 11.61 -7.45 -21.86
N ASP A 245 11.28 -8.73 -21.79
CA ASP A 245 11.26 -9.64 -22.95
C ASP A 245 10.09 -9.33 -23.92
N HIS A 246 9.09 -8.59 -23.51
CA HIS A 246 7.97 -8.13 -24.33
C HIS A 246 8.27 -6.83 -25.08
N ARG A 247 9.28 -6.05 -24.69
CA ARG A 247 9.63 -4.77 -25.32
C ARG A 247 9.90 -4.90 -26.83
N PRO A 248 10.62 -5.91 -27.35
CA PRO A 248 10.78 -6.06 -28.79
C PRO A 248 9.46 -6.17 -29.56
N LEU A 249 8.44 -6.82 -28.98
CA LEU A 249 7.10 -6.90 -29.56
C LEU A 249 6.38 -5.54 -29.50
N TYR A 250 6.48 -4.82 -28.38
CA TYR A 250 5.99 -3.47 -28.23
C TYR A 250 6.54 -2.55 -29.33
N ASP A 251 7.86 -2.53 -29.50
CA ASP A 251 8.55 -1.74 -30.51
C ASP A 251 8.16 -2.15 -31.94
N TRP A 252 7.96 -3.45 -32.18
CA TRP A 252 7.51 -3.98 -33.47
C TRP A 252 6.09 -3.47 -33.80
N VAL A 253 5.15 -3.53 -32.87
CA VAL A 253 3.77 -3.06 -33.09
C VAL A 253 3.75 -1.57 -33.43
N VAL A 254 4.44 -0.75 -32.66
CA VAL A 254 4.51 0.70 -32.87
C VAL A 254 5.12 1.04 -34.23
N ARG A 255 6.20 0.35 -34.61
CA ARG A 255 6.89 0.55 -35.88
C ARG A 255 6.03 0.12 -37.06
N GLU A 256 5.46 -1.07 -37.03
CA GLU A 256 4.67 -1.60 -38.15
C GLU A 256 3.34 -0.84 -38.36
N LEU A 257 2.80 -0.25 -37.31
CA LEU A 257 1.63 0.62 -37.39
C LEU A 257 1.97 2.05 -37.77
N GLU A 258 3.28 2.43 -37.78
CA GLU A 258 3.78 3.71 -38.28
C GLU A 258 3.24 4.91 -37.49
N TYR A 259 3.20 4.79 -36.14
CA TYR A 259 2.81 5.92 -35.31
C TYR A 259 3.85 7.07 -35.41
N PRO A 260 3.41 8.32 -35.59
CA PRO A 260 4.32 9.45 -35.84
C PRO A 260 5.19 9.83 -34.63
N HIS A 261 4.71 9.56 -33.42
CA HIS A 261 5.41 9.82 -32.16
C HIS A 261 5.41 8.54 -31.32
N PRO A 262 6.29 7.58 -31.64
CA PRO A 262 6.30 6.29 -30.98
C PRO A 262 6.65 6.42 -29.51
N PRO A 263 5.86 5.82 -28.58
CA PRO A 263 6.24 5.75 -27.18
C PRO A 263 7.45 4.84 -26.98
N LYS A 264 8.20 5.07 -25.91
CA LYS A 264 9.36 4.27 -25.51
C LYS A 264 9.05 3.48 -24.24
N GLN A 265 9.12 2.16 -24.30
CA GLN A 265 8.98 1.32 -23.12
C GLN A 265 10.27 1.29 -22.30
N ILE A 266 10.15 1.45 -20.98
CA ILE A 266 11.26 1.41 -20.02
C ILE A 266 10.83 0.54 -18.84
N GLU A 267 11.68 -0.37 -18.40
CA GLU A 267 11.38 -1.29 -17.31
C GLU A 267 12.19 -0.98 -16.05
N PHE A 268 11.57 -1.19 -14.90
CA PHE A 268 12.19 -1.07 -13.58
C PHE A 268 11.84 -2.27 -12.69
N ALA A 269 12.65 -2.51 -11.65
CA ALA A 269 12.44 -3.62 -10.74
C ALA A 269 11.19 -3.44 -9.86
N LYS A 270 10.36 -4.47 -9.80
CA LYS A 270 9.23 -4.56 -8.87
C LYS A 270 9.65 -4.35 -7.42
N LEU A 271 8.74 -3.82 -6.64
CA LEU A 271 8.86 -3.80 -5.19
C LEU A 271 8.37 -5.15 -4.62
N TYR A 272 9.27 -5.85 -3.94
CA TYR A 272 8.95 -7.00 -3.11
C TYR A 272 9.11 -6.64 -1.65
N LEU A 273 8.14 -7.06 -0.83
CA LEU A 273 8.24 -6.98 0.63
C LEU A 273 8.46 -8.38 1.20
N THR A 274 9.24 -8.43 2.27
CA THR A 274 9.41 -9.64 3.06
C THR A 274 8.14 -9.96 3.86
N ASN A 275 7.84 -11.23 4.03
CA ASN A 275 6.80 -11.75 4.93
C ASN A 275 5.39 -11.20 4.71
N VAL A 276 5.03 -10.89 3.46
CA VAL A 276 3.69 -10.40 3.10
C VAL A 276 3.01 -11.28 2.06
N VAL A 277 1.69 -11.25 2.05
CA VAL A 277 0.85 -11.92 1.05
C VAL A 277 0.29 -10.88 0.08
N THR A 278 0.67 -11.00 -1.20
CA THR A 278 0.18 -10.12 -2.28
C THR A 278 -0.61 -10.86 -3.35
N GLY A 279 -0.50 -12.19 -3.39
CA GLY A 279 -1.15 -13.02 -4.40
C GLY A 279 -2.67 -13.03 -4.26
N LYS A 280 -3.39 -12.53 -5.26
CA LYS A 280 -4.88 -12.43 -5.26
C LYS A 280 -5.57 -13.74 -4.91
N ARG A 281 -5.06 -14.87 -5.41
CA ARG A 281 -5.62 -16.21 -5.11
C ARG A 281 -5.59 -16.54 -3.62
N TYR A 282 -4.51 -16.18 -2.94
CA TYR A 282 -4.37 -16.42 -1.50
C TYR A 282 -5.24 -15.48 -0.68
N ILE A 283 -5.25 -14.19 -1.02
CA ILE A 283 -6.09 -13.19 -0.32
C ILE A 283 -7.56 -13.54 -0.46
N LYS A 284 -8.01 -13.93 -1.67
CA LYS A 284 -9.38 -14.39 -1.90
C LYS A 284 -9.76 -15.55 -0.98
N LYS A 285 -8.88 -16.55 -0.82
CA LYS A 285 -9.12 -17.67 0.10
C LYS A 285 -9.21 -17.22 1.57
N LEU A 286 -8.34 -16.31 1.99
CA LEU A 286 -8.37 -15.77 3.36
C LEU A 286 -9.70 -15.06 3.66
N VAL A 287 -10.23 -14.30 2.69
CA VAL A 287 -11.54 -13.64 2.80
C VAL A 287 -12.68 -14.65 2.82
N GLU A 288 -12.69 -15.62 1.89
CA GLU A 288 -13.72 -16.66 1.80
C GLU A 288 -13.78 -17.58 3.05
N GLN A 289 -12.63 -17.80 3.67
CA GLN A 289 -12.53 -18.59 4.91
C GLN A 289 -12.79 -17.77 6.19
N GLY A 290 -13.03 -16.45 6.07
CA GLY A 290 -13.24 -15.56 7.21
C GLY A 290 -12.01 -15.36 8.10
N ILE A 291 -10.81 -15.67 7.60
CA ILE A 291 -9.54 -15.43 8.31
C ILE A 291 -9.24 -13.95 8.38
N VAL A 292 -9.56 -13.22 7.31
CA VAL A 292 -9.50 -11.76 7.24
C VAL A 292 -10.89 -11.17 6.98
N ASP A 293 -11.11 -9.94 7.44
CA ASP A 293 -12.38 -9.21 7.37
C ASP A 293 -12.72 -8.64 5.98
N GLY A 294 -11.88 -8.87 5.01
CA GLY A 294 -12.04 -8.37 3.65
C GLY A 294 -10.68 -8.01 3.03
N TRP A 295 -10.73 -7.42 1.85
CA TRP A 295 -9.52 -6.97 1.14
C TRP A 295 -8.84 -5.75 1.80
N ASP A 296 -9.56 -5.06 2.67
CA ASP A 296 -9.11 -3.93 3.46
C ASP A 296 -8.71 -4.30 4.90
N ASP A 297 -8.60 -5.60 5.20
CA ASP A 297 -8.16 -6.04 6.53
C ASP A 297 -6.77 -5.49 6.86
N PRO A 298 -6.60 -4.81 8.02
CA PRO A 298 -5.34 -4.16 8.39
C PRO A 298 -4.10 -5.06 8.45
N ARG A 299 -4.24 -6.38 8.40
CA ARG A 299 -3.14 -7.35 8.31
C ARG A 299 -2.62 -7.56 6.88
N LEU A 300 -3.32 -7.05 5.88
CA LEU A 300 -2.93 -7.11 4.47
C LEU A 300 -2.11 -5.89 4.06
N VAL A 301 -1.52 -5.95 2.87
CA VAL A 301 -0.73 -4.86 2.26
C VAL A 301 -1.38 -4.29 1.01
N SER A 302 -2.68 -4.48 0.82
CA SER A 302 -3.44 -3.68 -0.14
C SER A 302 -3.39 -2.21 0.28
N ILE A 303 -3.50 -1.29 -0.66
CA ILE A 303 -3.51 0.16 -0.35
C ILE A 303 -4.72 0.48 0.55
N ALA A 304 -5.87 -0.14 0.29
CA ALA A 304 -7.05 -0.01 1.13
C ALA A 304 -6.80 -0.50 2.58
N ALA A 305 -6.10 -1.62 2.76
CA ALA A 305 -5.74 -2.16 4.07
C ALA A 305 -4.77 -1.25 4.82
N LEU A 306 -3.74 -0.76 4.15
CA LEU A 306 -2.77 0.18 4.74
C LEU A 306 -3.46 1.48 5.18
N ARG A 307 -4.35 2.02 4.35
CA ARG A 307 -5.16 3.20 4.69
C ARG A 307 -6.06 2.94 5.90
N ARG A 308 -6.79 1.82 5.95
CA ARG A 308 -7.63 1.43 7.08
C ARG A 308 -6.84 1.26 8.37
N ARG A 309 -5.65 0.67 8.28
CA ARG A 309 -4.74 0.52 9.42
C ARG A 309 -4.26 1.88 9.95
N GLY A 310 -4.18 2.90 9.11
CA GLY A 310 -3.81 4.26 9.49
C GLY A 310 -2.52 4.78 8.85
N PHE A 311 -1.94 4.08 7.89
CA PHE A 311 -0.82 4.60 7.09
C PHE A 311 -1.21 5.89 6.39
N THR A 312 -0.24 6.76 6.16
CA THR A 312 -0.42 8.03 5.45
C THR A 312 0.17 7.94 4.05
N PRO A 313 -0.34 8.74 3.09
CA PRO A 313 0.27 8.85 1.77
C PRO A 313 1.75 9.23 1.84
N GLU A 314 2.10 10.15 2.76
CA GLU A 314 3.47 10.62 2.97
C GLU A 314 4.40 9.49 3.42
N SER A 315 3.94 8.62 4.31
CA SER A 315 4.72 7.46 4.75
C SER A 315 4.97 6.46 3.63
N ILE A 316 3.97 6.21 2.78
CA ILE A 316 4.11 5.34 1.60
C ILE A 316 5.08 5.96 0.58
N LYS A 317 4.96 7.26 0.34
CA LYS A 317 5.88 7.99 -0.55
C LYS A 317 7.32 7.91 -0.05
N LYS A 318 7.53 8.16 1.25
CA LYS A 318 8.85 8.05 1.88
C LYS A 318 9.43 6.64 1.76
N PHE A 319 8.60 5.62 1.98
CA PHE A 319 9.00 4.23 1.82
C PHE A 319 9.44 3.92 0.38
N VAL A 320 8.67 4.35 -0.63
CA VAL A 320 9.00 4.16 -2.04
C VAL A 320 10.30 4.89 -2.41
N GLU A 321 10.52 6.11 -1.90
CA GLU A 321 11.77 6.85 -2.07
C GLU A 321 12.98 6.10 -1.51
N LEU A 322 12.86 5.53 -0.30
CA LEU A 322 13.92 4.73 0.32
C LEU A 322 14.22 3.43 -0.45
N CYS A 323 13.22 2.82 -1.06
CA CYS A 323 13.41 1.65 -1.93
C CYS A 323 14.22 1.97 -3.18
N GLY A 324 14.15 3.22 -3.65
CA GLY A 324 14.83 3.67 -4.87
C GLY A 324 14.27 3.06 -6.15
N ILE A 325 14.80 3.52 -7.28
CA ILE A 325 14.43 3.06 -8.63
C ILE A 325 15.67 2.47 -9.31
N SER A 326 15.62 1.19 -9.63
CA SER A 326 16.70 0.47 -10.30
C SER A 326 16.17 -0.66 -11.17
N LYS A 327 17.04 -1.29 -11.98
CA LYS A 327 16.77 -2.55 -12.67
C LYS A 327 17.15 -3.78 -11.84
N ALA A 328 17.85 -3.60 -10.72
CA ALA A 328 18.21 -4.69 -9.83
C ALA A 328 17.00 -5.08 -8.96
N GLN A 329 16.58 -6.32 -9.06
CA GLN A 329 15.50 -6.85 -8.23
C GLN A 329 15.97 -6.92 -6.77
N SER A 330 15.20 -6.31 -5.87
CA SER A 330 15.48 -6.30 -4.44
C SER A 330 14.20 -6.47 -3.65
N SER A 331 14.34 -7.00 -2.44
CA SER A 331 13.25 -7.12 -1.46
C SER A 331 13.45 -6.09 -0.36
N ALA A 332 12.41 -5.32 -0.05
CA ALA A 332 12.40 -4.38 1.07
C ALA A 332 11.88 -5.09 2.32
N ASP A 333 12.47 -4.75 3.46
CA ASP A 333 11.99 -5.24 4.75
C ASP A 333 10.68 -4.52 5.13
N TYR A 334 9.67 -5.27 5.56
CA TYR A 334 8.42 -4.69 6.07
C TYR A 334 8.67 -3.71 7.22
N ALA A 335 9.68 -3.95 8.05
CA ALA A 335 10.08 -3.03 9.13
C ALA A 335 10.47 -1.64 8.63
N MET A 336 10.95 -1.50 7.37
CA MET A 336 11.23 -0.20 6.76
C MET A 336 9.94 0.58 6.48
N LEU A 337 8.87 -0.10 6.06
CA LEU A 337 7.55 0.53 5.89
C LEU A 337 7.00 1.03 7.24
N GLU A 338 7.13 0.21 8.28
CA GLU A 338 6.74 0.59 9.65
C GLU A 338 7.58 1.76 10.20
N TYR A 339 8.87 1.80 9.89
CA TYR A 339 9.73 2.93 10.22
C TYR A 339 9.22 4.23 9.59
N CYS A 340 8.86 4.21 8.31
CA CYS A 340 8.37 5.39 7.60
C CYS A 340 7.10 5.98 8.23
N ILE A 341 6.15 5.13 8.65
CA ILE A 341 4.93 5.63 9.31
C ILE A 341 5.20 6.15 10.73
N ARG A 342 6.13 5.53 11.48
CA ARG A 342 6.51 6.07 12.80
C ARG A 342 7.09 7.47 12.69
N GLU A 343 8.03 7.66 11.77
CA GLU A 343 8.65 8.97 11.56
C GLU A 343 7.65 10.02 11.10
N ASP A 344 6.71 9.66 10.22
CA ASP A 344 5.68 10.57 9.76
C ASP A 344 4.72 10.99 10.88
N LEU A 345 4.32 10.06 11.74
CA LEU A 345 3.37 10.32 12.83
C LEU A 345 3.99 10.96 14.07
N LYS A 346 5.30 10.86 14.24
CA LYS A 346 6.01 11.32 15.44
C LYS A 346 5.72 12.78 15.78
N ALA A 347 5.71 13.66 14.79
CA ALA A 347 5.39 15.08 14.95
C ALA A 347 3.93 15.44 14.65
N LYS A 348 3.18 14.55 13.99
CA LYS A 348 1.80 14.85 13.54
C LYS A 348 0.73 14.34 14.50
N ALA A 349 0.98 13.23 15.21
CA ALA A 349 -0.03 12.61 16.04
C ALA A 349 -0.08 13.20 17.45
N PRO A 350 -1.26 13.58 17.96
CA PRO A 350 -1.43 13.91 19.38
C PRO A 350 -1.07 12.70 20.26
N ARG A 351 -0.34 12.97 21.35
CA ARG A 351 0.04 11.96 22.34
C ARG A 351 -0.98 11.98 23.47
N MET A 352 -1.75 10.90 23.58
CA MET A 352 -2.86 10.80 24.51
C MET A 352 -2.77 9.54 25.35
N MET A 353 -3.32 9.59 26.56
CA MET A 353 -3.30 8.45 27.47
C MET A 353 -4.48 7.51 27.18
N ALA A 354 -4.16 6.24 27.01
CA ALA A 354 -5.10 5.15 26.81
C ALA A 354 -4.63 3.92 27.58
N ILE A 355 -5.52 3.28 28.29
CA ILE A 355 -5.27 2.10 29.10
C ILE A 355 -5.86 0.89 28.39
N LEU A 356 -5.01 -0.03 27.98
CA LEU A 356 -5.41 -1.20 27.19
C LEU A 356 -5.88 -2.38 28.06
N ASP A 357 -5.22 -2.60 29.21
CA ASP A 357 -5.62 -3.59 30.21
C ASP A 357 -5.81 -2.91 31.58
N PRO A 358 -7.00 -2.32 31.84
CA PRO A 358 -7.21 -1.46 32.97
C PRO A 358 -7.26 -2.23 34.29
N VAL A 359 -6.61 -1.64 35.31
CA VAL A 359 -6.83 -1.93 36.71
C VAL A 359 -7.10 -0.60 37.44
N LYS A 360 -8.04 -0.63 38.38
CA LYS A 360 -8.42 0.56 39.14
C LYS A 360 -7.32 0.98 40.10
N LEU A 361 -7.00 2.27 40.16
CA LEU A 361 -6.11 2.88 41.13
C LEU A 361 -6.91 3.84 42.01
N VAL A 362 -6.85 3.65 43.33
CA VAL A 362 -7.51 4.51 44.32
C VAL A 362 -6.46 5.30 45.07
N ILE A 363 -6.59 6.62 45.08
CA ILE A 363 -5.72 7.55 45.82
C ILE A 363 -6.40 7.87 47.15
N ASP A 364 -6.03 7.16 48.21
CA ASP A 364 -6.76 7.13 49.49
C ASP A 364 -6.84 8.50 50.17
N ASN A 365 -5.84 9.36 50.02
CA ASN A 365 -5.78 10.72 50.61
C ASN A 365 -6.21 11.83 49.65
N TYR A 366 -6.73 11.51 48.46
CA TYR A 366 -7.31 12.52 47.57
C TYR A 366 -8.77 12.78 47.98
N PRO A 367 -9.24 14.03 48.00
CA PRO A 367 -10.60 14.36 48.44
C PRO A 367 -11.69 13.67 47.62
N GLU A 368 -12.66 13.08 48.28
CA GLU A 368 -13.81 12.43 47.64
C GLU A 368 -14.64 13.44 46.83
N GLY A 369 -15.07 13.02 45.63
CA GLY A 369 -15.91 13.84 44.76
C GLY A 369 -15.20 15.04 44.12
N GLN A 370 -13.92 15.27 44.40
CA GLN A 370 -13.16 16.34 43.78
C GLN A 370 -12.57 15.84 42.43
N THR A 371 -12.73 16.65 41.40
CA THR A 371 -12.07 16.51 40.11
C THR A 371 -11.32 17.82 39.83
N GLU A 372 -10.07 17.70 39.39
CA GLU A 372 -9.29 18.84 38.89
C GLU A 372 -8.89 18.61 37.44
N MET A 373 -8.72 19.69 36.70
CA MET A 373 -8.25 19.64 35.31
C MET A 373 -6.75 19.92 35.27
N LEU A 374 -5.99 19.03 34.64
CA LEU A 374 -4.55 19.16 34.50
C LEU A 374 -4.19 19.45 33.04
N PRO A 375 -3.36 20.50 32.79
CA PRO A 375 -2.93 20.85 31.45
C PRO A 375 -1.92 19.82 30.94
N VAL A 376 -2.13 19.31 29.71
CA VAL A 376 -1.24 18.36 29.06
C VAL A 376 -0.97 18.80 27.62
N VAL A 377 0.30 18.89 27.25
CA VAL A 377 0.73 19.22 25.89
C VAL A 377 0.36 18.06 24.95
N ASN A 378 -0.26 18.37 23.82
CA ASN A 378 -0.72 17.36 22.87
C ASN A 378 0.44 16.65 22.16
N ASN A 379 1.50 17.37 21.82
CA ASN A 379 2.73 16.78 21.30
C ASN A 379 3.92 17.70 21.58
N PRO A 380 4.90 17.29 22.39
CA PRO A 380 6.04 18.14 22.72
C PRO A 380 7.00 18.40 21.54
N GLU A 381 6.88 17.68 20.45
CA GLU A 381 7.65 17.90 19.21
C GLU A 381 6.91 18.81 18.20
N ASN A 382 5.66 19.20 18.50
CA ASN A 382 4.86 20.05 17.62
C ASN A 382 3.94 20.96 18.45
N GLU A 383 4.40 22.17 18.70
CA GLU A 383 3.67 23.16 19.51
C GLU A 383 2.34 23.61 18.86
N GLU A 384 2.20 23.47 17.52
CA GLU A 384 0.97 23.84 16.80
C GLU A 384 -0.22 22.98 17.23
N LEU A 385 0.03 21.77 17.72
CA LEU A 385 -1.03 20.90 18.25
C LEU A 385 -1.59 21.38 19.59
N GLY A 386 -0.95 22.34 20.26
CA GLY A 386 -1.43 22.95 21.48
C GLY A 386 -1.46 22.01 22.68
N SER A 387 -2.39 22.28 23.59
CA SER A 387 -2.59 21.52 24.83
C SER A 387 -4.07 21.23 25.08
N ARG A 388 -4.33 20.33 26.00
CA ARG A 388 -5.67 19.97 26.47
C ARG A 388 -5.71 19.88 27.99
N GLU A 389 -6.90 19.90 28.53
CA GLU A 389 -7.16 19.67 29.95
C GLU A 389 -7.59 18.21 30.16
N VAL A 390 -6.97 17.52 31.12
CA VAL A 390 -7.25 16.11 31.44
C VAL A 390 -7.80 16.03 32.87
N PRO A 391 -8.98 15.40 33.08
CA PRO A 391 -9.57 15.30 34.44
C PRO A 391 -8.77 14.31 35.30
N PHE A 392 -8.49 14.74 36.54
CA PHE A 392 -7.82 13.93 37.55
C PHE A 392 -8.69 13.88 38.83
N GLY A 393 -8.79 12.72 39.43
CA GLY A 393 -9.58 12.53 40.63
C GLY A 393 -9.05 11.39 41.51
N ARG A 394 -9.82 11.00 42.51
CA ARG A 394 -9.46 9.96 43.47
C ARG A 394 -9.31 8.57 42.82
N GLU A 395 -10.15 8.25 41.84
CA GLU A 395 -10.17 6.99 41.17
C GLU A 395 -9.71 7.11 39.73
N LEU A 396 -8.70 6.31 39.35
CA LEU A 396 -8.07 6.27 38.03
C LEU A 396 -8.05 4.84 37.51
N TYR A 397 -7.79 4.68 36.21
CA TYR A 397 -7.31 3.44 35.62
C TYR A 397 -5.84 3.57 35.24
N ILE A 398 -5.08 2.50 35.48
CA ILE A 398 -3.68 2.33 35.05
C ILE A 398 -3.55 1.00 34.31
N GLU A 399 -2.46 0.81 33.60
CA GLU A 399 -2.16 -0.50 32.99
C GLU A 399 -1.90 -1.54 34.09
N ARG A 400 -2.49 -2.70 33.94
CA ARG A 400 -2.29 -3.81 34.87
C ARG A 400 -0.80 -4.17 35.00
N GLU A 401 -0.05 -4.14 33.89
CA GLU A 401 1.39 -4.42 33.90
C GLU A 401 2.24 -3.39 34.65
N ASP A 402 1.68 -2.21 34.96
CA ASP A 402 2.34 -1.16 35.73
C ASP A 402 2.30 -1.43 37.24
N PHE A 403 1.64 -2.49 37.67
CA PHE A 403 1.59 -2.92 39.07
C PHE A 403 2.04 -4.38 39.20
N MET A 404 2.90 -4.64 40.20
CA MET A 404 3.26 -5.99 40.69
C MET A 404 3.35 -5.94 42.21
N GLU A 405 2.79 -6.96 42.87
CA GLU A 405 2.88 -7.08 44.34
C GLU A 405 4.32 -7.47 44.77
N GLU A 406 4.91 -8.41 44.04
CA GLU A 406 6.26 -8.91 44.24
C GLU A 406 7.07 -8.75 42.95
N PRO A 407 7.66 -7.57 42.69
CA PRO A 407 8.34 -7.33 41.44
C PRO A 407 9.73 -7.93 41.37
N PRO A 408 10.23 -8.26 40.16
CA PRO A 408 11.61 -8.63 39.95
C PRO A 408 12.58 -7.46 40.18
N LYS A 409 13.86 -7.74 40.28
CA LYS A 409 14.90 -6.69 40.34
C LYS A 409 14.82 -5.79 39.10
N LYS A 410 15.01 -4.47 39.28
CA LYS A 410 14.97 -3.44 38.25
C LYS A 410 13.55 -3.16 37.67
N TYR A 411 12.49 -3.50 38.41
CA TYR A 411 11.14 -3.06 38.10
C TYR A 411 10.93 -1.66 38.69
N PHE A 412 10.77 -0.64 37.83
CA PHE A 412 10.64 0.77 38.22
C PHE A 412 9.21 1.28 38.08
N ARG A 413 8.22 0.41 38.24
CA ARG A 413 6.81 0.74 38.22
C ARG A 413 6.21 0.61 39.62
N MET A 414 4.90 0.48 39.74
CA MET A 414 4.20 0.49 41.02
C MET A 414 4.24 -0.87 41.72
N PHE A 415 4.64 -0.85 42.99
CA PHE A 415 4.53 -1.98 43.93
C PHE A 415 4.44 -1.45 45.35
N PRO A 416 3.93 -2.23 46.34
CA PRO A 416 3.78 -1.77 47.70
C PRO A 416 5.06 -1.13 48.26
N GLY A 417 4.94 0.11 48.74
CA GLY A 417 6.07 0.88 49.30
C GLY A 417 6.86 1.70 48.27
N ASN A 418 6.65 1.51 46.97
CA ASN A 418 7.34 2.28 45.92
C ASN A 418 6.57 3.54 45.53
N GLU A 419 7.32 4.60 45.21
CA GLU A 419 6.79 5.86 44.67
C GLU A 419 7.01 5.94 43.17
N VAL A 420 5.97 6.32 42.42
CA VAL A 420 6.01 6.57 40.98
C VAL A 420 5.38 7.91 40.64
N ARG A 421 5.73 8.42 39.47
CA ARG A 421 5.09 9.62 38.91
C ARG A 421 3.90 9.18 38.06
N LEU A 422 2.71 9.71 38.36
CA LEU A 422 1.60 9.76 37.41
C LEU A 422 1.87 10.89 36.41
N MET A 423 1.94 10.54 35.13
CA MET A 423 2.36 11.46 34.06
C MET A 423 1.56 12.78 34.09
N ASN A 424 2.27 13.91 34.13
CA ASN A 424 1.70 15.27 34.22
C ASN A 424 0.81 15.52 35.44
N ALA A 425 0.77 14.66 36.44
CA ALA A 425 -0.10 14.76 37.58
C ALA A 425 0.69 14.89 38.90
N TYR A 426 0.87 13.77 39.62
CA TYR A 426 1.45 13.76 40.96
C TYR A 426 2.39 12.57 41.17
N PHE A 427 3.23 12.64 42.19
CA PHE A 427 3.86 11.46 42.76
C PHE A 427 2.86 10.70 43.61
N VAL A 428 2.84 9.41 43.48
CA VAL A 428 2.00 8.51 44.28
C VAL A 428 2.85 7.37 44.84
N LYS A 429 2.59 7.02 46.12
CA LYS A 429 3.23 5.90 46.80
C LYS A 429 2.23 4.77 46.98
N CYS A 430 2.53 3.60 46.43
CA CYS A 430 1.67 2.43 46.56
C CYS A 430 1.61 1.92 48.00
N THR A 431 0.42 1.66 48.49
CA THR A 431 0.15 1.14 49.85
C THR A 431 -0.27 -0.34 49.85
N GLY A 432 -0.82 -0.83 48.74
CA GLY A 432 -1.27 -2.22 48.63
C GLY A 432 -2.23 -2.44 47.46
N CYS A 433 -2.90 -3.58 47.48
CA CYS A 433 -3.90 -3.94 46.49
C CYS A 433 -5.02 -4.77 47.07
N VAL A 434 -6.15 -4.84 46.33
CA VAL A 434 -7.29 -5.73 46.58
C VAL A 434 -7.34 -6.77 45.47
N LYS A 435 -7.56 -8.02 45.84
CA LYS A 435 -7.69 -9.17 44.93
C LYS A 435 -9.10 -9.75 44.95
N ASP A 436 -9.51 -10.31 43.82
CA ASP A 436 -10.75 -11.08 43.72
C ASP A 436 -10.59 -12.52 44.30
N GLU A 437 -11.66 -13.31 44.21
CA GLU A 437 -11.69 -14.70 44.69
C GLU A 437 -10.66 -15.60 44.00
N ASN A 438 -10.21 -15.23 42.79
CA ASN A 438 -9.22 -15.95 41.98
C ASN A 438 -7.78 -15.45 42.21
N GLY A 439 -7.59 -14.49 43.12
CA GLY A 439 -6.28 -13.88 43.39
C GLY A 439 -5.84 -12.83 42.35
N LYS A 440 -6.73 -12.43 41.43
CA LYS A 440 -6.46 -11.38 40.47
C LYS A 440 -6.61 -10.01 41.11
N VAL A 441 -5.62 -9.13 40.92
CA VAL A 441 -5.67 -7.74 41.39
C VAL A 441 -6.78 -7.00 40.66
N VAL A 442 -7.71 -6.45 41.43
CA VAL A 442 -8.85 -5.66 40.92
C VAL A 442 -8.75 -4.19 41.25
N GLU A 443 -8.00 -3.85 42.31
CA GLU A 443 -7.81 -2.50 42.75
C GLU A 443 -6.44 -2.31 43.38
N VAL A 444 -5.74 -1.20 43.07
CA VAL A 444 -4.46 -0.82 43.64
C VAL A 444 -4.68 0.44 44.48
N HIS A 445 -4.10 0.51 45.66
CA HIS A 445 -4.19 1.65 46.56
C HIS A 445 -2.87 2.41 46.65
N CYS A 446 -2.97 3.74 46.73
CA CYS A 446 -1.83 4.63 46.92
C CYS A 446 -2.20 5.90 47.69
N THR A 447 -1.21 6.64 48.09
CA THR A 447 -1.34 8.03 48.56
C THR A 447 -0.57 8.94 47.62
N TYR A 448 -1.08 10.18 47.41
CA TYR A 448 -0.39 11.17 46.57
C TYR A 448 0.29 12.25 47.42
N ASP A 449 1.30 12.88 46.83
CA ASP A 449 1.96 14.06 47.37
C ASP A 449 1.35 15.32 46.73
N PRO A 450 0.55 16.12 47.48
CA PRO A 450 -0.09 17.33 46.94
C PRO A 450 0.88 18.37 46.39
N GLU A 451 2.11 18.43 46.90
CA GLU A 451 3.14 19.38 46.47
C GLU A 451 3.80 19.01 45.15
N SER A 452 3.58 17.79 44.65
CA SER A 452 4.15 17.29 43.41
C SER A 452 3.30 17.55 42.16
N ARG A 453 2.35 18.51 42.22
CA ARG A 453 1.47 18.84 41.08
C ARG A 453 2.28 19.19 39.84
N GLY A 454 1.91 18.57 38.70
CA GLY A 454 2.65 18.66 37.45
C GLY A 454 3.78 17.62 37.31
N GLY A 455 3.93 16.74 38.32
CA GLY A 455 4.85 15.60 38.26
C GLY A 455 6.28 15.90 38.73
N ASN A 456 6.48 16.98 39.47
CA ASN A 456 7.76 17.29 40.14
C ASN A 456 7.50 17.73 41.58
N SER A 457 8.43 17.47 42.47
CA SER A 457 8.34 17.87 43.85
C SER A 457 9.35 18.97 44.19
N PRO A 458 8.96 19.98 45.06
CA PRO A 458 9.85 21.06 45.50
C PRO A 458 11.10 20.59 46.23
N ASP A 459 11.07 19.41 46.87
CA ASP A 459 12.22 18.81 47.57
C ASP A 459 13.28 18.23 46.62
N GLY A 460 13.03 18.21 45.31
CA GLY A 460 13.96 17.76 44.27
C GLY A 460 14.27 16.26 44.28
N ARG A 461 13.50 15.43 45.01
CA ARG A 461 13.69 13.97 45.01
C ARG A 461 13.44 13.38 43.63
N LYS A 462 14.23 12.38 43.27
CA LYS A 462 14.13 11.69 41.97
C LYS A 462 13.26 10.46 42.10
N VAL A 463 12.14 10.44 41.35
CA VAL A 463 11.26 9.28 41.18
C VAL A 463 11.56 8.63 39.84
N LYS A 464 11.92 7.34 39.84
CA LYS A 464 12.41 6.66 38.65
C LYS A 464 11.31 6.21 37.70
N GLY A 465 10.13 5.85 38.19
CA GLY A 465 9.02 5.32 37.40
C GLY A 465 8.03 6.43 37.01
N THR A 466 7.62 6.45 35.73
CA THR A 466 6.49 7.27 35.25
C THR A 466 5.50 6.35 34.57
N ILE A 467 4.24 6.40 34.99
CA ILE A 467 3.14 5.63 34.40
C ILE A 467 2.05 6.58 33.92
N HIS A 468 1.29 6.14 32.91
CA HIS A 468 0.14 6.87 32.40
C HIS A 468 -1.15 6.36 33.04
N TRP A 469 -2.21 7.15 32.94
CA TRP A 469 -3.45 6.96 33.67
C TRP A 469 -4.62 7.64 32.95
N VAL A 470 -5.84 7.25 33.27
CA VAL A 470 -7.06 7.97 32.87
C VAL A 470 -8.04 8.04 34.04
N SER A 471 -8.90 9.07 34.07
CA SER A 471 -9.96 9.19 35.07
C SER A 471 -10.92 8.01 34.99
N ALA A 472 -11.21 7.35 36.11
CA ALA A 472 -12.18 6.26 36.12
C ALA A 472 -13.60 6.77 35.84
N ALA A 473 -13.97 7.94 36.35
CA ALA A 473 -15.30 8.51 36.19
C ALA A 473 -15.57 9.05 34.77
N GLU A 474 -14.57 9.60 34.11
CA GLU A 474 -14.74 10.33 32.85
C GLU A 474 -14.11 9.64 31.64
N SER A 475 -13.46 8.49 31.82
CA SER A 475 -12.85 7.74 30.71
C SER A 475 -13.88 7.23 29.71
N VAL A 476 -13.47 7.20 28.46
CA VAL A 476 -14.24 6.63 27.34
C VAL A 476 -13.87 5.17 27.17
N LYS A 477 -14.85 4.28 27.01
CA LYS A 477 -14.62 2.89 26.66
C LYS A 477 -14.39 2.77 25.17
N ALA A 478 -13.44 1.93 24.76
CA ALA A 478 -13.15 1.64 23.35
C ALA A 478 -12.71 0.20 23.14
N GLU A 479 -12.90 -0.29 21.91
CA GLU A 479 -12.24 -1.48 21.39
C GLU A 479 -10.90 -1.10 20.77
N VAL A 480 -9.87 -1.87 21.06
CA VAL A 480 -8.54 -1.69 20.47
C VAL A 480 -8.07 -3.01 19.85
N ARG A 481 -7.67 -2.94 18.60
CA ARG A 481 -7.19 -4.08 17.81
C ARG A 481 -5.69 -3.98 17.62
N LEU A 482 -4.99 -4.98 18.12
CA LEU A 482 -3.55 -5.12 18.01
C LEU A 482 -3.26 -6.10 16.88
N TYR A 483 -2.68 -5.59 15.79
CA TYR A 483 -2.33 -6.38 14.62
C TYR A 483 -0.85 -6.76 14.65
N GLU A 484 -0.59 -8.03 14.39
CA GLU A 484 0.71 -8.59 14.09
C GLU A 484 0.75 -9.09 12.65
N ASN A 485 1.90 -9.53 12.16
CA ASN A 485 2.00 -10.09 10.81
C ASN A 485 1.07 -11.30 10.67
N ILE A 486 0.32 -11.35 9.58
CA ILE A 486 -0.56 -12.49 9.27
C ILE A 486 0.23 -13.76 8.95
N ILE A 487 1.49 -13.61 8.54
CA ILE A 487 2.42 -14.73 8.29
C ILE A 487 3.25 -14.98 9.53
N ASP A 488 3.49 -16.27 9.82
CA ASP A 488 4.48 -16.71 10.79
C ASP A 488 5.88 -16.49 10.20
N GLU A 489 6.54 -15.40 10.62
CA GLU A 489 7.81 -14.95 10.04
C GLU A 489 8.94 -15.96 10.22
N GLU A 490 8.90 -16.79 11.28
CA GLU A 490 9.91 -17.80 11.54
C GLU A 490 9.86 -18.95 10.54
N LYS A 491 8.67 -19.24 10.00
CA LYS A 491 8.45 -20.32 9.03
C LYS A 491 8.50 -19.89 7.59
N GLY A 492 8.46 -18.58 7.31
CA GLY A 492 8.33 -18.02 5.97
C GLY A 492 6.90 -18.06 5.43
N VAL A 493 6.70 -17.51 4.23
CA VAL A 493 5.36 -17.26 3.69
C VAL A 493 4.60 -18.55 3.34
N TYR A 494 5.28 -19.55 2.78
CA TYR A 494 4.66 -20.76 2.25
C TYR A 494 5.19 -22.02 2.91
N ASN A 495 4.29 -22.97 3.14
CA ASN A 495 4.60 -24.37 3.43
C ASN A 495 5.10 -25.10 2.17
N GLU A 496 5.64 -26.31 2.34
CA GLU A 496 6.07 -27.17 1.22
C GLU A 496 4.95 -27.51 0.24
N ASP A 497 3.70 -27.58 0.70
CA ASP A 497 2.50 -27.82 -0.12
C ASP A 497 1.97 -26.54 -0.81
N GLY A 498 2.63 -25.40 -0.64
CA GLY A 498 2.24 -24.12 -1.19
C GLY A 498 1.10 -23.41 -0.44
N SER A 499 0.65 -23.93 0.70
CA SER A 499 -0.25 -23.21 1.61
C SER A 499 0.49 -22.14 2.41
N LEU A 500 -0.27 -21.17 2.98
CA LEU A 500 0.31 -20.09 3.78
C LEU A 500 0.62 -20.54 5.20
N ASN A 501 1.77 -20.12 5.73
CA ASN A 501 2.11 -20.22 7.15
C ASN A 501 1.47 -19.07 7.91
N LEU A 502 0.25 -19.27 8.38
CA LEU A 502 -0.51 -18.22 9.09
C LEU A 502 -0.11 -18.13 10.55
N ASN A 503 0.01 -16.90 11.05
CA ASN A 503 0.18 -16.59 12.46
C ASN A 503 -1.21 -16.59 13.15
N PRO A 504 -1.49 -17.55 14.06
CA PRO A 504 -2.78 -17.63 14.73
C PRO A 504 -3.03 -16.43 15.67
N ASN A 505 -1.99 -15.72 16.06
CA ASN A 505 -2.04 -14.57 16.95
C ASN A 505 -1.92 -13.23 16.19
N SER A 506 -2.26 -13.20 14.92
CA SER A 506 -2.14 -12.01 14.07
C SER A 506 -3.11 -10.87 14.44
N LEU A 507 -4.13 -11.16 15.24
CA LEU A 507 -5.08 -10.17 15.74
C LEU A 507 -5.42 -10.46 17.22
N THR A 508 -5.24 -9.47 18.07
CA THR A 508 -5.75 -9.45 19.44
C THR A 508 -6.72 -8.30 19.59
N THR A 509 -7.95 -8.61 20.00
CA THR A 509 -9.02 -7.62 20.23
C THR A 509 -9.21 -7.38 21.71
N LEU A 510 -9.06 -6.12 22.15
CA LEU A 510 -9.24 -5.68 23.52
C LEU A 510 -10.52 -4.83 23.61
N THR A 511 -11.51 -5.27 24.39
CA THR A 511 -12.83 -4.65 24.43
C THR A 511 -13.08 -3.76 25.65
N GLU A 512 -12.18 -3.80 26.65
CA GLU A 512 -12.36 -3.09 27.93
C GLU A 512 -11.39 -1.91 28.10
N CYS A 513 -10.81 -1.42 27.00
CA CYS A 513 -9.88 -0.30 27.05
C CYS A 513 -10.54 0.97 27.58
N ARG A 514 -9.77 1.78 28.31
CA ARG A 514 -10.19 3.06 28.89
C ARG A 514 -9.31 4.19 28.39
N LEU A 515 -9.91 5.19 27.80
CA LEU A 515 -9.25 6.29 27.11
C LEU A 515 -9.61 7.63 27.73
N GLU A 516 -8.76 8.63 27.58
CA GLU A 516 -9.07 10.01 27.98
C GLU A 516 -10.40 10.48 27.38
N PRO A 517 -11.17 11.34 28.08
CA PRO A 517 -12.47 11.79 27.58
C PRO A 517 -12.40 12.57 26.27
N ALA A 518 -11.26 13.19 25.96
CA ALA A 518 -11.05 13.89 24.69
C ALA A 518 -11.20 12.99 23.45
N PHE A 519 -11.01 11.68 23.59
CA PHE A 519 -11.25 10.71 22.49
C PHE A 519 -12.72 10.61 22.07
N ALA A 520 -13.67 11.06 22.88
CA ALA A 520 -15.08 11.05 22.50
C ALA A 520 -15.38 11.84 21.20
N LYS A 521 -14.51 12.75 20.81
CA LYS A 521 -14.61 13.57 19.59
C LYS A 521 -13.85 12.96 18.39
N ALA A 522 -13.17 11.84 18.58
CA ALA A 522 -12.37 11.21 17.53
C ALA A 522 -13.25 10.73 16.38
N GLN A 523 -12.78 10.94 15.16
CA GLN A 523 -13.45 10.61 13.91
C GLN A 523 -12.67 9.53 13.15
N ALA A 524 -13.33 8.90 12.19
CA ALA A 524 -12.71 7.92 11.31
C ALA A 524 -11.41 8.46 10.70
N TYR A 525 -10.38 7.65 10.71
CA TYR A 525 -9.02 7.94 10.26
C TYR A 525 -8.21 8.91 11.13
N ASP A 526 -8.73 9.45 12.25
CA ASP A 526 -7.91 10.18 13.21
C ASP A 526 -6.82 9.27 13.76
N ARG A 527 -5.61 9.81 13.87
CA ARG A 527 -4.42 9.08 14.32
C ARG A 527 -3.88 9.69 15.60
N PHE A 528 -3.50 8.81 16.53
CA PHE A 528 -2.99 9.17 17.84
C PHE A 528 -1.79 8.34 18.21
N GLN A 529 -0.88 8.92 19.00
CA GLN A 529 0.07 8.12 19.75
C GLN A 529 -0.57 7.80 21.11
N PHE A 530 -0.86 6.54 21.39
CA PHE A 530 -1.17 6.11 22.76
C PHE A 530 0.14 6.05 23.53
N VAL A 531 0.21 6.88 24.57
CA VAL A 531 1.41 7.05 25.38
C VAL A 531 1.95 5.70 25.83
N ARG A 532 3.25 5.44 25.57
CA ARG A 532 3.96 4.20 25.87
C ARG A 532 3.51 2.96 25.12
N GLN A 533 2.47 3.01 24.28
CA GLN A 533 1.86 1.85 23.62
C GLN A 533 2.21 1.78 22.12
N GLY A 534 1.98 2.84 21.38
CA GLY A 534 2.17 2.86 19.94
C GLY A 534 1.34 3.94 19.23
N PHE A 535 1.23 3.81 17.91
CA PHE A 535 0.38 4.66 17.08
C PHE A 535 -0.88 3.90 16.70
N PHE A 536 -2.02 4.59 16.77
CA PHE A 536 -3.35 4.02 16.57
C PHE A 536 -4.19 4.90 15.67
N CYS A 537 -5.07 4.28 14.90
CA CYS A 537 -6.00 4.95 13.99
C CYS A 537 -7.43 4.55 14.31
N VAL A 538 -8.36 5.49 14.28
CA VAL A 538 -9.79 5.19 14.39
C VAL A 538 -10.25 4.41 13.16
N ASP A 539 -10.82 3.22 13.37
CA ASP A 539 -11.33 2.39 12.29
C ASP A 539 -12.56 3.04 11.64
N TYR A 540 -12.49 3.25 10.32
CA TYR A 540 -13.58 3.91 9.59
C TYR A 540 -14.81 3.03 9.40
N LYS A 541 -14.62 1.71 9.41
CA LYS A 541 -15.66 0.73 9.05
C LYS A 541 -16.49 0.31 10.26
N ASP A 542 -15.83 0.09 11.39
CA ASP A 542 -16.46 -0.51 12.57
C ASP A 542 -16.75 0.48 13.70
N THR A 543 -16.16 1.70 13.67
CA THR A 543 -16.49 2.76 14.62
C THR A 543 -17.91 3.28 14.38
N LYS A 544 -18.68 3.37 15.47
CA LYS A 544 -20.02 3.96 15.51
C LYS A 544 -20.09 5.05 16.57
N PRO A 545 -21.09 5.94 16.52
CA PRO A 545 -21.30 6.93 17.59
C PRO A 545 -21.35 6.28 18.98
N GLY A 546 -20.42 6.65 19.85
CA GLY A 546 -20.30 6.08 21.20
C GLY A 546 -19.59 4.72 21.30
N GLU A 547 -19.23 4.11 20.20
CA GLU A 547 -18.52 2.83 20.11
C GLU A 547 -17.24 2.98 19.27
N LEU A 548 -16.18 3.48 19.88
CA LEU A 548 -14.91 3.70 19.22
C LEU A 548 -14.14 2.39 19.03
N VAL A 549 -13.58 2.21 17.84
CA VAL A 549 -12.68 1.12 17.49
C VAL A 549 -11.37 1.69 16.97
N PHE A 550 -10.25 1.26 17.55
CA PHE A 550 -8.92 1.68 17.15
C PHE A 550 -8.10 0.53 16.59
N ASN A 551 -7.45 0.77 15.47
CA ASN A 551 -6.46 -0.12 14.89
C ASN A 551 -5.06 0.32 15.29
N ARG A 552 -4.24 -0.57 15.85
CA ARG A 552 -2.81 -0.29 16.02
C ARG A 552 -2.14 -0.22 14.65
N ILE A 553 -1.53 0.93 14.37
CA ILE A 553 -0.73 1.13 13.16
C ILE A 553 0.60 0.42 13.32
N VAL A 554 1.38 0.85 14.31
CA VAL A 554 2.70 0.30 14.67
C VAL A 554 2.98 0.49 16.16
N SER A 555 3.88 -0.30 16.71
CA SER A 555 4.46 -0.11 18.04
C SER A 555 5.43 1.09 18.05
N LEU A 556 5.84 1.55 19.25
CA LEU A 556 6.81 2.66 19.37
C LEU A 556 8.24 2.26 18.98
N LYS A 557 8.60 1.00 19.16
CA LYS A 557 9.95 0.51 18.88
C LYS A 557 10.08 0.11 17.42
N SER A 558 11.17 0.50 16.77
CA SER A 558 11.55 0.06 15.43
C SER A 558 12.62 -1.04 15.51
N SER A 559 12.48 -2.08 14.71
CA SER A 559 13.54 -3.03 14.41
C SER A 559 14.42 -2.58 13.24
N TYR A 560 13.95 -1.62 12.46
CA TYR A 560 14.68 -1.09 11.31
C TYR A 560 15.59 0.08 11.70
N VAL A 561 16.81 0.04 11.18
CA VAL A 561 17.80 1.11 11.31
C VAL A 561 18.20 1.57 9.91
N LEU A 562 18.14 2.87 9.67
CA LEU A 562 18.62 3.44 8.38
C LEU A 562 20.08 3.05 8.16
N PRO A 563 20.45 2.59 6.94
CA PRO A 563 21.84 2.45 6.57
C PRO A 563 22.57 3.78 6.71
N LYS A 564 23.78 3.74 7.29
CA LYS A 564 24.63 4.94 7.45
C LYS A 564 25.18 5.40 6.12
#